data_05f2c8130d426f9dcbc0a86651e7b30b
#
_entry.id   05f2c8130d426f9dcbc0a86651e7b30b
#
_cell.length_a   1.000
_cell.length_b   1.000
_cell.length_c   1.000
_cell.angle_alpha   90.00
_cell.angle_beta   90.00
_cell.angle_gamma   90.00
#
_symmetry.space_group_name_H-M   'P 1'
#
loop_
_entity.id
_entity.type
_entity.pdbx_description
1 polymer ?
#
loop_
_entity_poly.entity_id
_entity_poly.type
_entity_poly.pdbx_seq_one_letter_code
_entity_poly.pdbx_strand_id
1 'polypeptide(L)'
;MGFSNVALSLLLGIPMLVRDSLAAVLRVIRRSRGLKAEDFSALIDPTHVNNLENGKVSVTLETLQSVSTVLDFRAISLLVLATSVREKVSPNDLLAEVKREIRAFSSAKAMAEFASQIENGELVRRPSGAQVSQKKLAAVRECKIAGMTQRETVVKLGLPASTVQRYWHKE
;
A
#
# COMPACT_ATOMS: atom_id res chain seq x y z
N MET A 1 9.28 19.06 36.33
CA MET A 1 10.03 17.94 35.72
C MET A 1 9.00 17.01 35.08
N GLY A 2 8.69 17.24 33.81
CA GLY A 2 7.72 16.40 33.08
C GLY A 2 8.48 15.25 32.44
N PHE A 3 8.30 14.04 32.93
CA PHE A 3 8.72 12.85 32.21
C PHE A 3 7.96 12.81 30.89
N SER A 4 8.70 12.81 29.80
CA SER A 4 8.14 12.71 28.44
C SER A 4 7.24 11.49 28.34
N ASN A 5 6.05 11.62 27.72
CA ASN A 5 5.12 10.50 27.45
C ASN A 5 5.80 9.29 26.76
N VAL A 6 6.90 9.53 26.07
CA VAL A 6 7.75 8.50 25.45
C VAL A 6 8.43 7.62 26.50
N ALA A 7 8.92 8.22 27.60
CA ALA A 7 9.53 7.46 28.69
C ALA A 7 8.52 6.60 29.45
N LEU A 8 7.28 7.08 29.58
CA LEU A 8 6.20 6.35 30.24
C LEU A 8 5.69 5.18 29.37
N SER A 9 5.59 5.39 28.06
CA SER A 9 5.26 4.34 27.08
C SER A 9 6.32 3.22 27.06
N LEU A 10 7.59 3.58 27.23
CA LEU A 10 8.71 2.63 27.33
C LEU A 10 8.63 1.73 28.58
N LEU A 11 8.11 2.27 29.68
CA LEU A 11 7.96 1.54 30.95
C LEU A 11 6.74 0.59 30.98
N LEU A 12 5.67 0.94 30.25
CA LEU A 12 4.41 0.21 30.25
C LEU A 12 4.25 -0.80 29.10
N GLY A 13 5.27 -0.93 28.21
CA GLY A 13 5.23 -1.89 27.10
C GLY A 13 4.15 -1.62 26.06
N ILE A 14 3.53 -0.42 26.07
CA ILE A 14 2.51 -0.04 25.06
C ILE A 14 3.22 0.20 23.75
N PRO A 15 2.87 -0.52 22.66
CA PRO A 15 3.50 -0.33 21.37
C PRO A 15 3.17 1.06 20.82
N MET A 16 4.20 1.82 20.45
CA MET A 16 4.03 3.12 19.83
C MET A 16 3.28 2.95 18.50
N LEU A 17 2.26 3.75 18.26
CA LEU A 17 1.55 3.75 16.98
C LEU A 17 2.44 4.33 15.88
N VAL A 18 2.33 3.79 14.66
CA VAL A 18 3.05 4.30 13.46
C VAL A 18 2.76 5.79 13.25
N ARG A 19 1.52 6.20 13.47
CA ARG A 19 1.09 7.59 13.38
C ARG A 19 1.89 8.49 14.31
N ASP A 20 2.09 8.08 15.55
CA ASP A 20 2.73 8.90 16.58
C ASP A 20 4.25 9.00 16.36
N SER A 21 4.88 7.91 15.89
CA SER A 21 6.29 7.95 15.50
C SER A 21 6.53 8.84 14.29
N LEU A 22 5.65 8.77 13.29
CA LEU A 22 5.73 9.65 12.12
C LEU A 22 5.49 11.13 12.51
N ALA A 23 4.51 11.41 13.36
CA ALA A 23 4.25 12.75 13.88
C ALA A 23 5.48 13.35 14.58
N ALA A 24 6.17 12.55 15.39
CA ALA A 24 7.41 12.97 16.05
C ALA A 24 8.51 13.29 15.03
N VAL A 25 8.70 12.42 14.03
CA VAL A 25 9.72 12.61 12.97
C VAL A 25 9.44 13.89 12.16
N LEU A 26 8.20 14.09 11.72
CA LEU A 26 7.80 15.28 10.96
C LEU A 26 8.07 16.56 11.74
N ARG A 27 7.69 16.60 13.01
CA ARG A 27 7.92 17.74 13.91
C ARG A 27 9.42 18.04 14.07
N VAL A 28 10.25 17.03 14.26
CA VAL A 28 11.69 17.20 14.44
C VAL A 28 12.33 17.73 13.17
N ILE A 29 12.03 17.13 12.01
CA ILE A 29 12.64 17.54 10.74
C ILE A 29 12.18 18.96 10.37
N ARG A 30 10.90 19.29 10.48
CA ARG A 30 10.40 20.64 10.21
C ARG A 30 11.15 21.68 11.06
N ARG A 31 11.23 21.43 12.37
CA ARG A 31 11.91 22.36 13.30
C ARG A 31 13.41 22.47 13.01
N SER A 32 14.07 21.38 12.68
CA SER A 32 15.52 21.41 12.36
C SER A 32 15.82 22.23 11.09
N ARG A 33 14.82 22.40 10.21
CA ARG A 33 14.90 23.24 9.01
C ARG A 33 14.39 24.67 9.23
N GLY A 34 14.01 25.02 10.44
CA GLY A 34 13.49 26.36 10.78
C GLY A 34 12.12 26.66 10.15
N LEU A 35 11.43 25.65 9.60
CA LEU A 35 10.14 25.83 8.93
C LEU A 35 8.99 25.96 9.94
N LYS A 36 7.97 26.75 9.56
CA LYS A 36 6.69 26.88 10.25
C LYS A 36 5.63 26.05 9.51
N ALA A 37 4.47 25.85 10.14
CA ALA A 37 3.35 25.16 9.49
C ALA A 37 2.83 25.94 8.26
N GLU A 38 2.91 27.26 8.30
CA GLU A 38 2.50 28.18 7.23
C GLU A 38 3.33 27.99 5.95
N ASP A 39 4.57 27.54 6.05
CA ASP A 39 5.45 27.27 4.89
C ASP A 39 4.95 26.12 4.02
N PHE A 40 4.01 25.33 4.53
CA PHE A 40 3.37 24.23 3.80
C PHE A 40 2.13 24.68 3.00
N SER A 41 1.66 25.91 3.17
CA SER A 41 0.37 26.42 2.67
C SER A 41 0.17 26.26 1.16
N ALA A 42 1.24 26.20 0.37
CA ALA A 42 1.16 25.96 -1.06
C ALA A 42 0.66 24.56 -1.44
N LEU A 43 0.81 23.57 -0.56
CA LEU A 43 0.48 22.15 -0.84
C LEU A 43 -0.46 21.55 0.21
N ILE A 44 -0.45 22.06 1.45
CA ILE A 44 -1.19 21.48 2.57
C ILE A 44 -1.64 22.60 3.50
N ASP A 45 -2.87 22.52 3.98
CA ASP A 45 -3.37 23.43 4.99
C ASP A 45 -2.51 23.37 6.28
N PRO A 46 -2.06 24.52 6.82
CA PRO A 46 -1.24 24.58 8.04
C PRO A 46 -1.90 23.90 9.25
N THR A 47 -3.22 23.97 9.37
CA THR A 47 -3.96 23.29 10.44
C THR A 47 -3.83 21.78 10.30
N HIS A 48 -3.84 21.28 9.05
CA HIS A 48 -3.64 19.85 8.79
C HIS A 48 -2.22 19.40 9.16
N VAL A 49 -1.19 20.20 8.84
CA VAL A 49 0.20 19.95 9.26
C VAL A 49 0.30 19.84 10.79
N ASN A 50 -0.32 20.79 11.51
CA ASN A 50 -0.36 20.77 12.97
C ASN A 50 -1.07 19.50 13.50
N ASN A 51 -2.16 19.08 12.87
CA ASN A 51 -2.88 17.86 13.25
C ASN A 51 -2.05 16.59 13.00
N LEU A 52 -1.31 16.52 11.90
CA LEU A 52 -0.36 15.43 11.62
C LEU A 52 0.72 15.36 12.69
N GLU A 53 1.37 16.49 13.00
CA GLU A 53 2.46 16.55 13.99
C GLU A 53 2.00 16.30 15.42
N ASN A 54 0.71 16.44 15.71
CA ASN A 54 0.13 16.12 17.00
C ASN A 54 -0.48 14.71 17.05
N GLY A 55 -0.31 13.92 15.98
CA GLY A 55 -0.84 12.57 15.91
C GLY A 55 -2.37 12.49 15.95
N LYS A 56 -3.08 13.59 15.65
CA LYS A 56 -4.54 13.64 15.67
C LYS A 56 -5.18 12.98 14.45
N VAL A 57 -4.46 12.96 13.32
CA VAL A 57 -4.92 12.38 12.06
C VAL A 57 -3.87 11.44 11.48
N SER A 58 -4.33 10.49 10.68
CA SER A 58 -3.43 9.62 9.91
C SER A 58 -3.05 10.29 8.60
N VAL A 59 -1.82 10.08 8.16
CA VAL A 59 -1.33 10.60 6.89
C VAL A 59 -1.73 9.65 5.74
N THR A 60 -2.20 10.21 4.61
CA THR A 60 -2.28 9.48 3.34
C THR A 60 -0.93 9.51 2.63
N LEU A 61 -0.73 8.64 1.63
CA LEU A 61 0.51 8.64 0.85
C LEU A 61 0.70 9.96 0.08
N GLU A 62 -0.37 10.53 -0.44
CA GLU A 62 -0.37 11.80 -1.16
C GLU A 62 0.02 12.94 -0.21
N THR A 63 -0.56 12.98 0.98
CA THR A 63 -0.20 13.96 2.01
C THR A 63 1.25 13.80 2.44
N LEU A 64 1.72 12.56 2.62
CA LEU A 64 3.12 12.28 2.96
C LEU A 64 4.08 12.77 1.86
N GLN A 65 3.71 12.57 0.59
CA GLN A 65 4.47 13.06 -0.56
C GLN A 65 4.54 14.60 -0.56
N SER A 66 3.41 15.28 -0.32
CA SER A 66 3.36 16.75 -0.25
C SER A 66 4.21 17.29 0.90
N VAL A 67 4.09 16.70 2.10
CA VAL A 67 4.92 17.06 3.27
C VAL A 67 6.41 16.86 2.95
N SER A 68 6.76 15.73 2.34
CA SER A 68 8.16 15.40 2.03
C SER A 68 8.77 16.39 1.02
N THR A 69 7.94 16.89 0.07
CA THR A 69 8.37 17.92 -0.90
C THR A 69 8.73 19.23 -0.20
N VAL A 70 7.88 19.73 0.71
CA VAL A 70 8.18 20.96 1.47
C VAL A 70 9.39 20.79 2.39
N LEU A 71 9.50 19.60 3.00
CA LEU A 71 10.64 19.27 3.86
C LEU A 71 11.94 19.03 3.05
N ASP A 72 11.91 19.03 1.72
CA ASP A 72 13.02 18.60 0.88
C ASP A 72 13.63 17.28 1.40
N PHE A 73 12.74 16.28 1.56
CA PHE A 73 13.06 14.97 2.12
C PHE A 73 12.32 13.90 1.32
N ARG A 74 12.83 12.71 1.20
CA ARG A 74 12.12 11.63 0.53
C ARG A 74 11.05 11.05 1.47
N ALA A 75 9.83 10.82 0.97
CA ALA A 75 8.75 10.20 1.75
C ALA A 75 9.18 8.85 2.37
N ILE A 76 9.94 8.04 1.63
CA ILE A 76 10.50 6.78 2.13
C ILE A 76 11.45 6.99 3.31
N SER A 77 12.24 8.06 3.32
CA SER A 77 13.14 8.36 4.41
C SER A 77 12.40 8.76 5.69
N LEU A 78 11.26 9.45 5.54
CA LEU A 78 10.36 9.74 6.67
C LEU A 78 9.80 8.45 7.28
N LEU A 79 9.40 7.49 6.44
CA LEU A 79 8.90 6.19 6.90
C LEU A 79 9.98 5.35 7.57
N VAL A 80 11.20 5.33 7.02
CA VAL A 80 12.34 4.64 7.64
C VAL A 80 12.64 5.21 9.04
N LEU A 81 12.69 6.55 9.17
CA LEU A 81 12.91 7.18 10.46
C LEU A 81 11.76 6.90 11.44
N ALA A 82 10.52 6.98 10.99
CA ALA A 82 9.36 6.69 11.85
C ALA A 82 9.36 5.23 12.34
N THR A 83 9.69 4.29 11.46
CA THR A 83 9.79 2.86 11.81
C THR A 83 10.96 2.62 12.75
N SER A 84 12.12 3.21 12.50
CA SER A 84 13.31 3.15 13.37
C SER A 84 13.00 3.62 14.79
N VAL A 85 12.31 4.75 14.93
CA VAL A 85 11.87 5.28 16.23
C VAL A 85 10.89 4.31 16.93
N ARG A 86 9.92 3.78 16.17
CA ARG A 86 8.91 2.86 16.71
C ARG A 86 9.50 1.55 17.19
N GLU A 87 10.40 0.97 16.40
CA GLU A 87 10.98 -0.35 16.64
C GLU A 87 12.25 -0.30 17.48
N LYS A 88 12.75 0.91 17.77
CA LYS A 88 13.98 1.15 18.55
C LYS A 88 15.21 0.50 17.92
N VAL A 89 15.27 0.49 16.59
CA VAL A 89 16.39 0.01 15.81
C VAL A 89 17.09 1.18 15.12
N SER A 90 18.36 1.02 14.76
CA SER A 90 19.04 2.09 14.03
C SER A 90 18.46 2.20 12.60
N PRO A 91 18.38 3.42 12.00
CA PRO A 91 17.96 3.58 10.61
C PRO A 91 18.82 2.77 9.63
N ASN A 92 20.11 2.59 9.91
CA ASN A 92 21.02 1.83 9.05
C ASN A 92 20.72 0.33 9.09
N ASP A 93 20.43 -0.22 10.25
CA ASP A 93 20.06 -1.63 10.40
C ASP A 93 18.73 -1.91 9.70
N LEU A 94 17.74 -1.04 9.89
CA LEU A 94 16.46 -1.12 9.20
C LEU A 94 16.62 -1.04 7.68
N LEU A 95 17.45 -0.13 7.17
CA LEU A 95 17.73 -0.04 5.74
C LEU A 95 18.42 -1.29 5.19
N ALA A 96 19.33 -1.89 5.97
CA ALA A 96 19.99 -3.14 5.59
C ALA A 96 18.98 -4.30 5.47
N GLU A 97 17.99 -4.34 6.38
CA GLU A 97 16.90 -5.31 6.36
C GLU A 97 15.97 -5.10 5.15
N VAL A 98 15.45 -3.91 4.96
CA VAL A 98 14.61 -3.54 3.81
C VAL A 98 15.32 -3.84 2.49
N LYS A 99 16.61 -3.53 2.38
CA LYS A 99 17.41 -3.85 1.18
C LYS A 99 17.48 -5.36 0.93
N ARG A 100 17.59 -6.17 1.97
CA ARG A 100 17.60 -7.63 1.88
C ARG A 100 16.27 -8.18 1.39
N GLU A 101 15.15 -7.67 1.95
CA GLU A 101 13.79 -8.03 1.52
C GLU A 101 13.54 -7.66 0.05
N ILE A 102 13.87 -6.44 -0.34
CA ILE A 102 13.73 -5.98 -1.72
C ILE A 102 14.53 -6.88 -2.67
N ARG A 103 15.78 -7.20 -2.32
CA ARG A 103 16.62 -8.09 -3.13
C ARG A 103 16.06 -9.50 -3.26
N ALA A 104 15.53 -10.06 -2.19
CA ALA A 104 14.93 -11.39 -2.20
C ALA A 104 13.69 -11.45 -3.12
N PHE A 105 12.93 -10.36 -3.20
CA PHE A 105 11.74 -10.24 -4.03
C PHE A 105 12.03 -9.80 -5.47
N SER A 106 13.05 -8.98 -5.69
CA SER A 106 13.38 -8.36 -7.00
C SER A 106 14.02 -9.34 -7.95
N SER A 107 13.23 -10.26 -8.50
CA SER A 107 13.62 -11.11 -9.64
C SER A 107 13.19 -10.44 -10.96
N ALA A 108 13.83 -10.83 -12.08
CA ALA A 108 13.44 -10.35 -13.41
C ALA A 108 11.95 -10.65 -13.70
N LYS A 109 11.44 -11.79 -13.26
CA LYS A 109 10.03 -12.17 -13.37
C LYS A 109 9.13 -11.23 -12.57
N ALA A 110 9.46 -10.93 -11.31
CA ALA A 110 8.69 -10.03 -10.48
C ALA A 110 8.67 -8.60 -11.05
N MET A 111 9.79 -8.13 -11.59
CA MET A 111 9.86 -6.81 -12.23
C MET A 111 9.00 -6.74 -13.51
N ALA A 112 9.00 -7.80 -14.31
CA ALA A 112 8.11 -7.90 -15.48
C ALA A 112 6.62 -7.93 -15.07
N GLU A 113 6.29 -8.64 -13.99
CA GLU A 113 4.93 -8.65 -13.43
C GLU A 113 4.51 -7.25 -12.94
N PHE A 114 5.38 -6.50 -12.26
CA PHE A 114 5.09 -5.11 -11.90
C PHE A 114 4.80 -4.25 -13.12
N ALA A 115 5.64 -4.34 -14.16
CA ALA A 115 5.44 -3.59 -15.39
C ALA A 115 4.09 -3.90 -16.05
N SER A 116 3.64 -5.17 -15.99
CA SER A 116 2.34 -5.58 -16.55
C SER A 116 1.12 -5.06 -15.77
N GLN A 117 1.30 -4.58 -14.54
CA GLN A 117 0.21 -4.00 -13.73
C GLN A 117 -0.04 -2.52 -14.06
N ILE A 118 0.86 -1.88 -14.80
CA ILE A 118 0.77 -0.46 -15.14
C ILE A 118 0.73 -0.32 -16.65
N GLU A 119 -0.29 0.34 -17.17
CA GLU A 119 -0.43 0.65 -18.59
C GLU A 119 -0.73 2.15 -18.73
N ASN A 120 0.07 2.86 -19.53
CA ASN A 120 -0.04 4.32 -19.71
C ASN A 120 0.00 5.15 -18.41
N GLY A 121 0.72 4.66 -17.39
CA GLY A 121 0.83 5.32 -16.07
C GLY A 121 -0.34 5.04 -15.14
N GLU A 122 -1.31 4.24 -15.54
CA GLU A 122 -2.47 3.83 -14.72
C GLU A 122 -2.39 2.36 -14.33
N LEU A 123 -2.98 2.04 -13.19
CA LEU A 123 -3.11 0.66 -12.75
C LEU A 123 -4.08 -0.11 -13.66
N VAL A 124 -3.64 -1.23 -14.21
CA VAL A 124 -4.49 -2.12 -15.01
C VAL A 124 -5.65 -2.64 -14.17
N ARG A 125 -6.87 -2.29 -14.56
CA ARG A 125 -8.07 -2.70 -13.85
C ARG A 125 -8.32 -4.19 -14.05
N ARG A 126 -8.36 -4.93 -12.97
CA ARG A 126 -8.76 -6.33 -13.01
C ARG A 126 -10.28 -6.41 -13.24
N PRO A 127 -10.76 -7.29 -14.15
CA PRO A 127 -12.19 -7.50 -14.30
C PRO A 127 -12.78 -7.98 -12.96
N SER A 128 -13.96 -7.45 -12.61
CA SER A 128 -14.65 -7.87 -11.39
C SER A 128 -14.98 -9.37 -11.44
N GLY A 129 -15.11 -10.02 -10.28
CA GLY A 129 -15.52 -11.42 -10.21
C GLY A 129 -16.84 -11.70 -10.95
N ALA A 130 -17.76 -10.73 -10.97
CA ALA A 130 -19.00 -10.80 -11.74
C ALA A 130 -18.74 -10.82 -13.26
N GLN A 131 -17.86 -9.94 -13.76
CA GLN A 131 -17.48 -9.92 -15.18
C GLN A 131 -16.77 -11.21 -15.63
N VAL A 132 -15.86 -11.73 -14.78
CA VAL A 132 -15.20 -13.02 -15.03
C VAL A 132 -16.22 -14.15 -15.05
N SER A 133 -17.20 -14.15 -14.15
CA SER A 133 -18.26 -15.12 -14.08
C SER A 133 -19.18 -15.04 -15.32
N GLN A 134 -19.53 -13.84 -15.77
CA GLN A 134 -20.33 -13.64 -16.99
C GLN A 134 -19.61 -14.12 -18.25
N LYS A 135 -18.31 -13.80 -18.39
CA LYS A 135 -17.50 -14.30 -19.51
C LYS A 135 -17.45 -15.83 -19.55
N LYS A 136 -17.24 -16.48 -18.39
CA LYS A 136 -17.24 -17.93 -18.28
C LYS A 136 -18.61 -18.53 -18.60
N LEU A 137 -19.69 -17.92 -18.13
CA LEU A 137 -21.05 -18.34 -18.44
C LEU A 137 -21.33 -18.25 -19.94
N ALA A 138 -20.99 -17.13 -20.59
CA ALA A 138 -21.15 -16.96 -22.03
C ALA A 138 -20.36 -18.02 -22.81
N ALA A 139 -19.11 -18.26 -22.48
CA ALA A 139 -18.29 -19.27 -23.14
C ALA A 139 -18.84 -20.70 -22.99
N VAL A 140 -19.37 -21.05 -21.80
CA VAL A 140 -20.04 -22.35 -21.60
C VAL A 140 -21.33 -22.46 -22.40
N ARG A 141 -22.12 -21.38 -22.48
CA ARG A 141 -23.34 -21.34 -23.33
C ARG A 141 -23.03 -21.49 -24.82
N GLU A 142 -21.99 -20.84 -25.32
CA GLU A 142 -21.54 -20.99 -26.69
C GLU A 142 -21.18 -22.44 -27.01
N CYS A 143 -20.44 -23.13 -26.13
CA CYS A 143 -20.13 -24.52 -26.30
C CYS A 143 -21.39 -25.39 -26.29
N LYS A 144 -22.36 -25.11 -25.42
CA LYS A 144 -23.65 -25.83 -25.36
C LYS A 144 -24.46 -25.64 -26.65
N ILE A 145 -24.54 -24.43 -27.17
CA ILE A 145 -25.21 -24.11 -28.45
C ILE A 145 -24.53 -24.79 -29.64
N ALA A 146 -23.21 -24.91 -29.60
CA ALA A 146 -22.40 -25.61 -30.60
C ALA A 146 -22.54 -27.16 -30.52
N GLY A 147 -23.43 -27.69 -29.66
CA GLY A 147 -23.68 -29.11 -29.53
C GLY A 147 -22.61 -29.88 -28.76
N MET A 148 -21.68 -29.22 -28.09
CA MET A 148 -20.64 -29.88 -27.29
C MET A 148 -21.23 -30.48 -26.02
N THR A 149 -20.63 -31.55 -25.55
CA THR A 149 -20.92 -32.11 -24.23
C THR A 149 -20.24 -31.30 -23.12
N GLN A 150 -20.69 -31.44 -21.86
CA GLN A 150 -20.02 -30.81 -20.72
C GLN A 150 -18.55 -31.25 -20.61
N ARG A 151 -18.22 -32.50 -20.93
CA ARG A 151 -16.87 -33.06 -20.87
C ARG A 151 -15.94 -32.39 -21.89
N GLU A 152 -16.40 -32.24 -23.12
CA GLU A 152 -15.66 -31.52 -24.18
C GLU A 152 -15.49 -30.04 -23.84
N THR A 153 -16.51 -29.41 -23.23
CA THR A 153 -16.46 -28.02 -22.78
C THR A 153 -15.42 -27.82 -21.66
N VAL A 154 -15.31 -28.78 -20.71
CA VAL A 154 -14.29 -28.78 -19.68
C VAL A 154 -12.89 -28.75 -20.31
N VAL A 155 -12.65 -29.62 -21.28
CA VAL A 155 -11.35 -29.70 -21.96
C VAL A 155 -11.07 -28.44 -22.78
N LYS A 156 -12.05 -27.97 -23.55
CA LYS A 156 -11.89 -26.79 -24.43
C LYS A 156 -11.64 -25.51 -23.67
N LEU A 157 -12.38 -25.27 -22.56
CA LEU A 157 -12.29 -24.03 -21.81
C LEU A 157 -11.29 -24.08 -20.64
N GLY A 158 -10.77 -25.25 -20.30
CA GLY A 158 -9.87 -25.43 -19.16
C GLY A 158 -10.55 -25.09 -17.82
N LEU A 159 -11.86 -25.19 -17.73
CA LEU A 159 -12.62 -24.89 -16.53
C LEU A 159 -12.88 -26.15 -15.71
N PRO A 160 -12.92 -26.06 -14.35
CA PRO A 160 -13.33 -27.18 -13.51
C PRO A 160 -14.71 -27.73 -13.89
N ALA A 161 -14.89 -29.03 -13.86
CA ALA A 161 -16.16 -29.69 -14.20
C ALA A 161 -17.35 -29.13 -13.40
N SER A 162 -17.17 -28.86 -12.11
CA SER A 162 -18.16 -28.23 -11.24
C SER A 162 -18.57 -26.84 -11.71
N THR A 163 -17.67 -26.07 -12.28
CA THR A 163 -17.94 -24.75 -12.85
C THR A 163 -18.73 -24.86 -14.14
N VAL A 164 -18.35 -25.78 -15.04
CA VAL A 164 -19.08 -26.06 -16.28
C VAL A 164 -20.49 -26.53 -15.95
N GLN A 165 -20.65 -27.50 -15.05
CA GLN A 165 -21.96 -28.01 -14.62
C GLN A 165 -22.85 -26.90 -14.08
N ARG A 166 -22.33 -26.01 -13.21
CA ARG A 166 -23.07 -24.89 -12.64
C ARG A 166 -23.57 -23.91 -13.71
N TYR A 167 -22.74 -23.60 -14.72
CA TYR A 167 -23.11 -22.69 -15.79
C TYR A 167 -23.94 -23.35 -16.89
N TRP A 168 -23.88 -24.67 -17.04
CA TRP A 168 -24.66 -25.42 -18.01
C TRP A 168 -26.17 -25.36 -17.75
N HIS A 169 -26.57 -25.29 -16.47
CA HIS A 169 -27.92 -25.25 -16.00
C HIS A 169 -28.40 -23.85 -15.58
N LYS A 170 -27.55 -22.85 -15.72
CA LYS A 170 -27.91 -21.47 -15.40
C LYS A 170 -28.57 -20.83 -16.62
N GLU A 171 -29.85 -20.44 -16.44
CA GLU A 171 -30.62 -19.66 -17.41
C GLU A 171 -30.10 -18.22 -17.58
#